data_8fa8154f6b977ca02fda3b2f88d4814d
#
_entry.id   8fa8154f6b977ca02fda3b2f88d4814d
#
_cell.length_a   1.000
_cell.length_b   1.000
_cell.length_c   1.000
_cell.angle_alpha   90.00
_cell.angle_beta   90.00
_cell.angle_gamma   90.00
#
_symmetry.space_group_name_H-M   'P 1'
#
loop_
_entity.id
_entity.type
_entity.pdbx_description
1 polymer ?
#
loop_
_entity_poly.entity_id
_entity_poly.type
_entity_poly.pdbx_seq_one_letter_code
_entity_poly.pdbx_strand_id
1 'polypeptide(L)'
;MKYLLKGKILLLLLILLTIISLFIGVSELSIKDIFHLSDSQQNILFSSRIPRTISILIAGSSLALAGLIMQQMMQNKFVSPTTAGTMEWAKLGILIALLFFPTGHILLKLVFAVICSISGTFLFVKIIDFIKVKDVIFVPLLGIMMGGIVASFTTFISLRTNAVQSIGNWLNGNFAIITSGRYEILYLSIPLLALTYLFANHFTIVGMGKDFTNNLGLSYEKLINIALFITATITALVVVTVGTLPFLGLVIPNIISIYRGDHLKNAIPHTMMLGAIFVLFSDIVGRIVVYPYEINTGLTIGVFGTIIFLILLMKGRKNYAQQ
;
A
#
# COMPACT_ATOMS: atom_id res chain seq x y z
N MET A 1 22.22 -10.01 -0.20
CA MET A 1 20.92 -9.53 0.31
C MET A 1 20.90 -9.17 1.80
N LYS A 2 21.40 -10.02 2.71
CA LYS A 2 21.40 -9.72 4.18
C LYS A 2 22.09 -8.39 4.55
N TYR A 3 23.13 -8.00 3.83
CA TYR A 3 23.84 -6.72 4.02
C TYR A 3 23.02 -5.51 3.53
N LEU A 4 22.32 -5.63 2.40
CA LEU A 4 21.51 -4.55 1.82
C LEU A 4 20.29 -4.18 2.69
N LEU A 5 19.82 -5.10 3.52
CA LEU A 5 18.71 -4.88 4.45
C LEU A 5 19.13 -4.38 5.84
N LYS A 6 20.39 -3.94 6.02
CA LYS A 6 20.80 -3.20 7.21
C LYS A 6 20.13 -1.81 7.19
N GLY A 7 19.56 -1.38 8.32
CA GLY A 7 18.80 -0.13 8.39
C GLY A 7 19.56 1.09 7.88
N LYS A 8 20.88 1.19 8.15
CA LYS A 8 21.74 2.28 7.65
C LYS A 8 21.84 2.30 6.12
N ILE A 9 21.91 1.12 5.47
CA ILE A 9 22.00 1.03 4.01
C ILE A 9 20.64 1.35 3.37
N LEU A 10 19.54 0.86 3.94
CA LEU A 10 18.19 1.22 3.49
C LEU A 10 17.94 2.72 3.59
N LEU A 11 18.36 3.34 4.70
CA LEU A 11 18.22 4.78 4.88
C LEU A 11 19.03 5.56 3.83
N LEU A 12 20.28 5.16 3.60
CA LEU A 12 21.14 5.79 2.59
C LEU A 12 20.54 5.65 1.18
N LEU A 13 20.05 4.45 0.83
CA LEU A 13 19.40 4.19 -0.46
C LEU A 13 18.10 4.99 -0.61
N LEU A 14 17.31 5.11 0.47
CA LEU A 14 16.10 5.91 0.48
C LEU A 14 16.40 7.38 0.19
N ILE A 15 17.40 7.96 0.90
CA ILE A 15 17.82 9.35 0.68
C ILE A 15 18.32 9.55 -0.74
N LEU A 16 19.17 8.65 -1.24
CA LEU A 16 19.72 8.73 -2.60
C LEU A 16 18.59 8.72 -3.65
N LEU A 17 17.67 7.76 -3.57
CA LEU A 17 16.55 7.67 -4.52
C LEU A 17 15.58 8.85 -4.39
N THR A 18 15.38 9.38 -3.18
CA THR A 18 14.56 10.58 -2.96
C THR A 18 15.17 11.79 -3.68
N ILE A 19 16.48 11.99 -3.55
CA ILE A 19 17.19 13.06 -4.26
C ILE A 19 17.07 12.84 -5.78
N ILE A 20 17.37 11.65 -6.28
CA ILE A 20 17.25 11.31 -7.71
C ILE A 20 15.83 11.59 -8.22
N SER A 21 14.79 11.20 -7.46
CA SER A 21 13.39 11.41 -7.85
C SER A 21 13.02 12.89 -8.04
N LEU A 22 13.65 13.80 -7.29
CA LEU A 22 13.41 15.24 -7.43
C LEU A 22 13.97 15.81 -8.74
N PHE A 23 15.04 15.23 -9.28
CA PHE A 23 15.68 15.73 -10.50
C PHE A 23 15.19 15.07 -11.79
N ILE A 24 14.68 13.84 -11.73
CA ILE A 24 14.16 13.13 -12.90
C ILE A 24 12.75 13.63 -13.26
N GLY A 25 12.56 14.02 -14.51
CA GLY A 25 11.28 14.44 -15.09
C GLY A 25 11.45 15.16 -16.42
N VAL A 26 10.35 15.41 -17.11
CA VAL A 26 10.35 16.00 -18.47
C VAL A 26 10.87 17.44 -18.47
N SER A 27 10.61 18.22 -17.44
CA SER A 27 11.16 19.57 -17.28
C SER A 27 12.58 19.50 -16.72
N GLU A 28 13.51 20.15 -17.39
CA GLU A 28 14.92 20.17 -17.00
C GLU A 28 15.12 20.96 -15.69
N LEU A 29 15.42 20.23 -14.61
CA LEU A 29 15.94 20.77 -13.36
C LEU A 29 17.35 20.21 -13.19
N SER A 30 18.36 21.04 -13.50
CA SER A 30 19.76 20.67 -13.28
C SER A 30 20.10 20.84 -11.78
N ILE A 31 20.97 19.94 -11.28
CA ILE A 31 21.51 20.07 -9.92
C ILE A 31 22.24 21.41 -9.73
N LYS A 32 22.79 21.98 -10.82
CA LYS A 32 23.47 23.27 -10.81
C LYS A 32 22.53 24.45 -10.56
N ASP A 33 21.26 24.29 -10.93
CA ASP A 33 20.27 25.37 -10.83
C ASP A 33 19.66 25.51 -9.42
N ILE A 34 19.95 24.59 -8.48
CA ILE A 34 19.38 24.60 -7.12
C ILE A 34 19.59 25.94 -6.40
N PHE A 35 20.71 26.61 -6.66
CA PHE A 35 21.04 27.89 -6.01
C PHE A 35 20.49 29.11 -6.75
N HIS A 36 19.99 28.93 -8.00
CA HIS A 36 19.45 30.00 -8.85
C HIS A 36 18.25 29.50 -9.66
N LEU A 37 17.21 29.00 -8.96
CA LEU A 37 15.99 28.55 -9.59
C LEU A 37 15.21 29.72 -10.18
N SER A 38 14.81 29.62 -11.45
CA SER A 38 13.82 30.50 -12.03
C SER A 38 12.45 30.32 -11.39
N ASP A 39 11.55 31.32 -11.48
CA ASP A 39 10.19 31.22 -10.90
C ASP A 39 9.42 30.00 -11.45
N SER A 40 9.60 29.67 -12.74
CA SER A 40 9.00 28.48 -13.34
C SER A 40 9.55 27.17 -12.75
N GLN A 41 10.84 27.08 -12.50
CA GLN A 41 11.47 25.93 -11.89
C GLN A 41 11.06 25.75 -10.41
N GLN A 42 10.93 26.86 -9.67
CA GLN A 42 10.38 26.83 -8.31
C GLN A 42 8.96 26.30 -8.29
N ASN A 43 8.09 26.81 -9.18
CA ASN A 43 6.72 26.33 -9.27
C ASN A 43 6.64 24.83 -9.59
N ILE A 44 7.45 24.33 -10.52
CA ILE A 44 7.49 22.89 -10.85
C ILE A 44 7.94 22.06 -9.64
N LEU A 45 8.97 22.52 -8.93
CA LEU A 45 9.51 21.83 -7.76
C LEU A 45 8.47 21.72 -6.64
N PHE A 46 7.86 22.84 -6.26
CA PHE A 46 6.93 22.90 -5.11
C PHE A 46 5.52 22.41 -5.44
N SER A 47 5.03 22.61 -6.67
CA SER A 47 3.67 22.22 -7.03
C SER A 47 3.54 20.77 -7.51
N SER A 48 4.62 20.14 -7.98
CA SER A 48 4.57 18.80 -8.56
C SER A 48 5.61 17.83 -7.97
N ARG A 49 6.92 18.15 -8.02
CA ARG A 49 7.96 17.16 -7.70
C ARG A 49 8.04 16.82 -6.23
N ILE A 50 8.01 17.81 -5.35
CA ILE A 50 7.99 17.58 -3.89
C ILE A 50 6.71 16.86 -3.47
N PRO A 51 5.49 17.31 -3.86
CA PRO A 51 4.26 16.59 -3.59
C PRO A 51 4.28 15.13 -4.04
N ARG A 52 4.76 14.87 -5.28
CA ARG A 52 4.89 13.51 -5.82
C ARG A 52 5.83 12.66 -4.96
N THR A 53 7.02 13.15 -4.66
CA THR A 53 8.03 12.42 -3.90
C THR A 53 7.56 12.12 -2.47
N ILE A 54 6.97 13.11 -1.78
CA ILE A 54 6.38 12.91 -0.44
C ILE A 54 5.27 11.87 -0.50
N SER A 55 4.39 11.95 -1.50
CA SER A 55 3.30 10.97 -1.68
C SER A 55 3.82 9.55 -1.86
N ILE A 56 4.89 9.37 -2.63
CA ILE A 56 5.54 8.08 -2.85
C ILE A 56 6.10 7.52 -1.52
N LEU A 57 6.79 8.36 -0.75
CA LEU A 57 7.36 7.97 0.54
C LEU A 57 6.27 7.53 1.52
N ILE A 58 5.21 8.32 1.65
CA ILE A 58 4.12 8.03 2.60
C ILE A 58 3.30 6.82 2.12
N ALA A 59 2.85 6.80 0.86
CA ALA A 59 2.03 5.71 0.34
C ALA A 59 2.79 4.38 0.32
N GLY A 60 4.07 4.40 -0.08
CA GLY A 60 4.95 3.23 -0.09
C GLY A 60 5.17 2.64 1.29
N SER A 61 5.50 3.49 2.26
CA SER A 61 5.68 3.09 3.67
C SER A 61 4.38 2.56 4.28
N SER A 62 3.29 3.29 4.08
CA SER A 62 1.99 3.01 4.71
C SER A 62 1.40 1.69 4.21
N LEU A 63 1.39 1.47 2.89
CA LEU A 63 0.77 0.28 2.32
C LEU A 63 1.62 -0.98 2.56
N ALA A 64 2.96 -0.85 2.57
CA ALA A 64 3.82 -1.96 2.96
C ALA A 64 3.59 -2.35 4.43
N LEU A 65 3.42 -1.36 5.33
CA LEU A 65 3.10 -1.62 6.73
C LEU A 65 1.70 -2.22 6.90
N ALA A 66 0.69 -1.73 6.17
CA ALA A 66 -0.65 -2.31 6.17
C ALA A 66 -0.62 -3.80 5.77
N GLY A 67 0.21 -4.15 4.78
CA GLY A 67 0.45 -5.55 4.40
C GLY A 67 1.09 -6.37 5.52
N LEU A 68 2.11 -5.83 6.22
CA LEU A 68 2.76 -6.50 7.34
C LEU A 68 1.77 -6.80 8.48
N ILE A 69 0.92 -5.82 8.83
CA ILE A 69 -0.12 -6.01 9.85
C ILE A 69 -1.09 -7.11 9.43
N MET A 70 -1.56 -7.06 8.18
CA MET A 70 -2.52 -8.03 7.68
C MET A 70 -1.99 -9.46 7.68
N GLN A 71 -0.72 -9.65 7.24
CA GLN A 71 -0.05 -10.95 7.30
C GLN A 71 0.04 -11.48 8.73
N GLN A 72 0.34 -10.61 9.67
CA GLN A 72 0.45 -10.96 11.09
C GLN A 72 -0.91 -11.34 11.69
N MET A 73 -1.94 -10.53 11.43
CA MET A 73 -3.29 -10.77 11.96
C MET A 73 -3.92 -12.04 11.40
N MET A 74 -3.72 -12.29 10.11
CA MET A 74 -4.26 -13.47 9.43
C MET A 74 -3.36 -14.71 9.57
N GLN A 75 -2.19 -14.58 10.23
CA GLN A 75 -1.19 -15.65 10.33
C GLN A 75 -0.87 -16.27 8.96
N ASN A 76 -0.87 -15.43 7.93
CA ASN A 76 -0.76 -15.87 6.55
C ASN A 76 0.06 -14.87 5.71
N LYS A 77 1.19 -15.32 5.20
CA LYS A 77 2.15 -14.52 4.44
C LYS A 77 1.64 -14.08 3.05
N PHE A 78 0.54 -14.65 2.58
CA PHE A 78 -0.07 -14.32 1.29
C PHE A 78 -1.24 -13.34 1.40
N VAL A 79 -1.62 -12.96 2.60
CA VAL A 79 -2.67 -11.96 2.82
C VAL A 79 -2.09 -10.55 2.80
N SER A 80 -2.79 -9.67 2.12
CA SER A 80 -2.46 -8.24 2.00
C SER A 80 -3.75 -7.46 1.71
N PRO A 81 -3.76 -6.12 1.79
CA PRO A 81 -4.93 -5.33 1.40
C PRO A 81 -5.41 -5.60 -0.03
N THR A 82 -4.49 -5.96 -0.94
CA THR A 82 -4.82 -6.33 -2.31
C THR A 82 -5.50 -7.69 -2.39
N THR A 83 -4.92 -8.71 -1.75
CA THR A 83 -5.46 -10.09 -1.80
C THR A 83 -6.70 -10.27 -0.92
N ALA A 84 -6.93 -9.42 0.07
CA ALA A 84 -8.16 -9.42 0.88
C ALA A 84 -9.32 -8.64 0.24
N GLY A 85 -9.10 -8.02 -0.92
CA GLY A 85 -10.11 -7.24 -1.62
C GLY A 85 -10.35 -5.84 -1.03
N THR A 86 -9.63 -5.43 0.01
CA THR A 86 -9.81 -4.12 0.69
C THR A 86 -9.72 -2.94 -0.27
N MET A 87 -8.82 -3.02 -1.27
CA MET A 87 -8.67 -1.97 -2.30
C MET A 87 -9.90 -1.89 -3.21
N GLU A 88 -10.51 -3.01 -3.56
CA GLU A 88 -11.72 -3.03 -4.40
C GLU A 88 -12.92 -2.41 -3.68
N TRP A 89 -13.05 -2.68 -2.37
CA TRP A 89 -14.05 -2.01 -1.54
C TRP A 89 -13.81 -0.51 -1.42
N ALA A 90 -12.55 -0.06 -1.32
CA ALA A 90 -12.23 1.38 -1.34
C ALA A 90 -12.66 2.04 -2.66
N LYS A 91 -12.42 1.39 -3.81
CA LYS A 91 -12.87 1.87 -5.14
C LYS A 91 -14.39 1.94 -5.23
N LEU A 92 -15.10 0.95 -4.71
CA LEU A 92 -16.56 0.99 -4.62
C LEU A 92 -17.03 2.20 -3.83
N GLY A 93 -16.40 2.50 -2.70
CA GLY A 93 -16.69 3.69 -1.89
C GLY A 93 -16.46 4.99 -2.66
N ILE A 94 -15.37 5.09 -3.44
CA ILE A 94 -15.12 6.24 -4.32
C ILE A 94 -16.24 6.38 -5.38
N LEU A 95 -16.64 5.27 -6.00
CA LEU A 95 -17.74 5.27 -6.97
C LEU A 95 -19.03 5.79 -6.34
N ILE A 96 -19.42 5.26 -5.17
CA ILE A 96 -20.62 5.71 -4.46
C ILE A 96 -20.54 7.22 -4.20
N ALA A 97 -19.40 7.71 -3.70
CA ALA A 97 -19.20 9.14 -3.47
C ALA A 97 -19.34 9.98 -4.76
N LEU A 98 -18.82 9.50 -5.89
CA LEU A 98 -18.93 10.17 -7.18
C LEU A 98 -20.37 10.24 -7.69
N LEU A 99 -21.17 9.19 -7.47
CA LEU A 99 -22.55 9.14 -7.94
C LEU A 99 -23.47 10.07 -7.13
N PHE A 100 -23.29 10.11 -5.82
CA PHE A 100 -24.14 10.96 -4.95
C PHE A 100 -23.63 12.40 -4.83
N PHE A 101 -22.32 12.61 -4.97
CA PHE A 101 -21.65 13.90 -4.83
C PHE A 101 -20.62 14.12 -5.94
N PRO A 102 -21.04 14.35 -7.21
CA PRO A 102 -20.12 14.46 -8.35
C PRO A 102 -19.08 15.58 -8.19
N THR A 103 -19.49 16.72 -7.64
CA THR A 103 -18.64 17.88 -7.35
C THR A 103 -18.09 17.89 -5.92
N GLY A 104 -18.30 16.81 -5.18
CA GLY A 104 -17.90 16.71 -3.78
C GLY A 104 -16.40 16.77 -3.58
N HIS A 105 -16.01 17.42 -2.47
CA HIS A 105 -14.61 17.51 -2.05
C HIS A 105 -13.98 16.12 -1.89
N ILE A 106 -12.67 16.01 -2.09
CA ILE A 106 -11.93 14.74 -1.98
C ILE A 106 -12.10 14.06 -0.61
N LEU A 107 -12.37 14.81 0.45
CA LEU A 107 -12.66 14.27 1.78
C LEU A 107 -13.95 13.44 1.83
N LEU A 108 -14.98 13.78 1.04
CA LEU A 108 -16.18 12.94 0.94
C LEU A 108 -15.85 11.60 0.28
N LYS A 109 -15.05 11.61 -0.78
CA LYS A 109 -14.59 10.37 -1.42
C LYS A 109 -13.79 9.52 -0.44
N LEU A 110 -12.96 10.14 0.40
CA LEU A 110 -12.21 9.45 1.46
C LEU A 110 -13.15 8.81 2.49
N VAL A 111 -14.15 9.52 2.99
CA VAL A 111 -15.09 8.98 3.98
C VAL A 111 -15.79 7.74 3.45
N PHE A 112 -16.33 7.79 2.22
CA PHE A 112 -16.99 6.64 1.61
C PHE A 112 -16.00 5.48 1.34
N ALA A 113 -14.79 5.79 0.88
CA ALA A 113 -13.75 4.79 0.66
C ALA A 113 -13.35 4.09 1.98
N VAL A 114 -13.21 4.84 3.07
CA VAL A 114 -12.88 4.31 4.40
C VAL A 114 -14.02 3.42 4.92
N ILE A 115 -15.26 3.88 4.84
CA ILE A 115 -16.42 3.09 5.29
C ILE A 115 -16.51 1.78 4.51
N CYS A 116 -16.45 1.83 3.19
CA CYS A 116 -16.52 0.63 2.36
C CYS A 116 -15.33 -0.30 2.60
N SER A 117 -14.11 0.22 2.69
CA SER A 117 -12.93 -0.61 2.90
C SER A 117 -12.91 -1.27 4.28
N ILE A 118 -13.34 -0.58 5.33
CA ILE A 118 -13.54 -1.17 6.66
C ILE A 118 -14.61 -2.27 6.58
N SER A 119 -15.78 -1.99 6.03
CA SER A 119 -16.89 -2.94 5.91
C SER A 119 -16.45 -4.20 5.15
N GLY A 120 -15.76 -4.03 4.02
CA GLY A 120 -15.27 -5.13 3.20
C GLY A 120 -14.19 -5.97 3.91
N THR A 121 -13.27 -5.31 4.61
CA THR A 121 -12.22 -6.01 5.36
C THR A 121 -12.80 -6.81 6.53
N PHE A 122 -13.75 -6.25 7.26
CA PHE A 122 -14.46 -6.99 8.33
C PHE A 122 -15.30 -8.13 7.78
N LEU A 123 -15.97 -7.94 6.64
CA LEU A 123 -16.72 -9.01 5.98
C LEU A 123 -15.80 -10.16 5.58
N PHE A 124 -14.65 -9.86 4.99
CA PHE A 124 -13.63 -10.85 4.64
C PHE A 124 -13.21 -11.69 5.85
N VAL A 125 -12.87 -11.05 6.97
CA VAL A 125 -12.46 -11.74 8.19
C VAL A 125 -13.60 -12.60 8.75
N LYS A 126 -14.84 -12.07 8.82
CA LYS A 126 -16.01 -12.84 9.29
C LYS A 126 -16.27 -14.08 8.44
N ILE A 127 -16.10 -14.00 7.13
CA ILE A 127 -16.28 -15.15 6.22
C ILE A 127 -15.20 -16.21 6.49
N ILE A 128 -13.94 -15.80 6.68
CA ILE A 128 -12.87 -16.75 7.04
C ILE A 128 -13.17 -17.47 8.36
N ASP A 129 -13.60 -16.72 9.37
CA ASP A 129 -13.95 -17.28 10.68
C ASP A 129 -15.14 -18.25 10.60
N PHE A 130 -16.13 -17.94 9.75
CA PHE A 130 -17.31 -18.78 9.53
C PHE A 130 -16.96 -20.11 8.82
N ILE A 131 -16.13 -20.04 7.78
CA ILE A 131 -15.74 -21.23 6.98
C ILE A 131 -14.79 -22.13 7.77
N LYS A 132 -14.07 -21.61 8.78
CA LYS A 132 -13.10 -22.33 9.63
C LYS A 132 -11.94 -22.99 8.88
N VAL A 133 -11.77 -22.71 7.59
CA VAL A 133 -10.66 -23.20 6.77
C VAL A 133 -9.50 -22.22 6.89
N LYS A 134 -8.39 -22.70 7.46
CA LYS A 134 -7.15 -21.91 7.65
C LYS A 134 -6.05 -22.34 6.68
N ASP A 135 -6.40 -22.84 5.51
CA ASP A 135 -5.42 -23.19 4.49
C ASP A 135 -4.71 -21.93 3.98
N VAL A 136 -3.39 -22.03 3.83
CA VAL A 136 -2.50 -20.92 3.47
C VAL A 136 -2.86 -20.32 2.08
N ILE A 137 -3.35 -21.16 1.18
CA ILE A 137 -3.72 -20.75 -0.19
C ILE A 137 -5.18 -20.31 -0.24
N PHE A 138 -6.06 -20.96 0.51
CA PHE A 138 -7.50 -20.69 0.47
C PHE A 138 -7.86 -19.29 0.95
N VAL A 139 -7.22 -18.80 2.03
CA VAL A 139 -7.53 -17.50 2.61
C VAL A 139 -7.33 -16.35 1.62
N PRO A 140 -6.17 -16.17 0.95
CA PRO A 140 -6.00 -15.13 -0.04
C PRO A 140 -6.87 -15.36 -1.29
N LEU A 141 -7.12 -16.60 -1.70
CA LEU A 141 -8.00 -16.93 -2.81
C LEU A 141 -9.44 -16.43 -2.57
N LEU A 142 -9.97 -16.67 -1.39
CA LEU A 142 -11.29 -16.16 -0.97
C LEU A 142 -11.35 -14.64 -1.08
N GLY A 143 -10.33 -13.94 -0.61
CA GLY A 143 -10.28 -12.47 -0.68
C GLY A 143 -10.20 -11.96 -2.11
N ILE A 144 -9.43 -12.61 -2.98
CA ILE A 144 -9.37 -12.27 -4.42
C ILE A 144 -10.73 -12.49 -5.08
N MET A 145 -11.43 -13.60 -4.76
CA MET A 145 -12.77 -13.86 -5.30
C MET A 145 -13.78 -12.80 -4.84
N MET A 146 -13.80 -12.47 -3.54
CA MET A 146 -14.65 -11.41 -3.00
C MET A 146 -14.32 -10.05 -3.64
N GLY A 147 -13.05 -9.72 -3.74
CA GLY A 147 -12.59 -8.50 -4.42
C GLY A 147 -13.03 -8.48 -5.90
N GLY A 148 -12.95 -9.60 -6.60
CA GLY A 148 -13.41 -9.76 -7.99
C GLY A 148 -14.91 -9.49 -8.15
N ILE A 149 -15.74 -9.97 -7.23
CA ILE A 149 -17.18 -9.69 -7.21
C ILE A 149 -17.42 -8.18 -7.07
N VAL A 150 -16.77 -7.54 -6.11
CA VAL A 150 -16.89 -6.09 -5.86
C VAL A 150 -16.38 -5.29 -7.05
N ALA A 151 -15.26 -5.68 -7.66
CA ALA A 151 -14.71 -5.04 -8.85
C ALA A 151 -15.66 -5.15 -10.05
N SER A 152 -16.27 -6.31 -10.27
CA SER A 152 -17.25 -6.52 -11.34
C SER A 152 -18.50 -5.65 -11.13
N PHE A 153 -19.00 -5.58 -9.89
CA PHE A 153 -20.12 -4.73 -9.53
C PHE A 153 -19.79 -3.24 -9.71
N THR A 154 -18.61 -2.81 -9.25
CA THR A 154 -18.10 -1.44 -9.43
C THR A 154 -18.03 -1.09 -10.93
N THR A 155 -17.50 -1.98 -11.75
CA THR A 155 -17.39 -1.79 -13.21
C THR A 155 -18.75 -1.70 -13.86
N PHE A 156 -19.69 -2.59 -13.50
CA PHE A 156 -21.06 -2.58 -14.04
C PHE A 156 -21.77 -1.25 -13.75
N ILE A 157 -21.72 -0.77 -12.51
CA ILE A 157 -22.33 0.53 -12.14
C ILE A 157 -21.64 1.66 -12.90
N SER A 158 -20.32 1.64 -13.00
CA SER A 158 -19.55 2.69 -13.69
C SER A 158 -19.92 2.80 -15.17
N LEU A 159 -20.13 1.66 -15.84
CA LEU A 159 -20.60 1.62 -17.24
C LEU A 159 -22.01 2.19 -17.37
N ARG A 160 -22.92 1.82 -16.47
CA ARG A 160 -24.31 2.30 -16.50
C ARG A 160 -24.44 3.81 -16.24
N THR A 161 -23.51 4.38 -15.47
CA THR A 161 -23.56 5.79 -15.05
C THR A 161 -22.60 6.69 -15.84
N ASN A 162 -21.94 6.16 -16.87
CA ASN A 162 -20.88 6.85 -17.63
C ASN A 162 -19.72 7.37 -16.74
N ALA A 163 -19.51 6.76 -15.57
CA ALA A 163 -18.48 7.16 -14.61
C ALA A 163 -17.12 6.48 -14.85
N VAL A 164 -16.97 5.66 -15.90
CA VAL A 164 -15.77 4.86 -16.19
C VAL A 164 -14.51 5.70 -16.26
N GLN A 165 -14.56 6.83 -16.98
CA GLN A 165 -13.41 7.74 -17.10
C GLN A 165 -13.06 8.38 -15.76
N SER A 166 -14.08 8.76 -14.98
CA SER A 166 -13.88 9.37 -13.66
C SER A 166 -13.20 8.43 -12.67
N ILE A 167 -13.51 7.10 -12.77
CA ILE A 167 -12.92 6.08 -11.90
C ILE A 167 -11.54 5.65 -12.40
N GLY A 168 -11.29 5.73 -13.71
CA GLY A 168 -10.04 5.29 -14.33
C GLY A 168 -8.77 5.80 -13.65
N ASN A 169 -8.81 7.02 -13.11
CA ASN A 169 -7.71 7.61 -12.36
C ASN A 169 -7.37 6.88 -11.05
N TRP A 170 -8.34 6.15 -10.45
CA TRP A 170 -8.14 5.39 -9.22
C TRP A 170 -7.91 3.89 -9.46
N LEU A 171 -8.11 3.41 -10.69
CA LEU A 171 -7.87 2.00 -11.05
C LEU A 171 -6.37 1.68 -11.12
N ASN A 172 -5.56 2.64 -11.55
CA ASN A 172 -4.13 2.48 -11.74
C ASN A 172 -3.36 3.47 -10.88
N GLY A 173 -2.41 2.99 -10.08
CA GLY A 173 -1.57 3.84 -9.24
C GLY A 173 -0.77 4.84 -10.10
N ASN A 174 -1.09 6.12 -9.98
CA ASN A 174 -0.46 7.17 -10.78
C ASN A 174 -0.06 8.35 -9.88
N PHE A 175 1.23 8.55 -9.73
CA PHE A 175 1.78 9.68 -8.98
C PHE A 175 1.98 10.94 -9.85
N ALA A 176 1.86 10.85 -11.17
CA ALA A 176 1.98 12.01 -12.05
C ALA A 176 0.85 13.03 -11.88
N ILE A 177 -0.32 12.58 -11.40
CA ILE A 177 -1.49 13.45 -11.15
C ILE A 177 -1.46 14.15 -9.79
N ILE A 178 -0.43 13.90 -9.00
CA ILE A 178 -0.33 14.44 -7.64
C ILE A 178 0.24 15.86 -7.69
N THR A 179 -0.53 16.77 -7.13
CA THR A 179 -0.18 18.19 -6.99
C THR A 179 -0.46 18.69 -5.58
N SER A 180 0.04 19.87 -5.25
CA SER A 180 -0.29 20.57 -4.01
C SER A 180 -1.82 20.72 -3.85
N GLY A 181 -2.33 20.56 -2.63
CA GLY A 181 -3.76 20.56 -2.30
C GLY A 181 -4.43 19.19 -2.38
N ARG A 182 -3.72 18.15 -2.82
CA ARG A 182 -4.31 16.80 -2.98
C ARG A 182 -3.57 15.71 -2.21
N TYR A 183 -2.27 15.82 -2.04
CA TYR A 183 -1.44 14.82 -1.37
C TYR A 183 -1.48 14.92 0.16
N GLU A 184 -1.91 16.04 0.69
CA GLU A 184 -1.94 16.34 2.13
C GLU A 184 -2.81 15.36 2.91
N ILE A 185 -3.79 14.76 2.24
CA ILE A 185 -4.65 13.71 2.82
C ILE A 185 -3.82 12.50 3.26
N LEU A 186 -2.71 12.21 2.59
CA LEU A 186 -1.82 11.11 2.98
C LEU A 186 -1.17 11.34 4.35
N TYR A 187 -1.05 12.57 4.81
CA TYR A 187 -0.54 12.85 6.17
C TYR A 187 -1.41 12.23 7.26
N LEU A 188 -2.70 11.98 6.98
CA LEU A 188 -3.56 11.24 7.91
C LEU A 188 -3.12 9.78 8.14
N SER A 189 -2.26 9.24 7.30
CA SER A 189 -1.65 7.93 7.55
C SER A 189 -0.55 7.98 8.62
N ILE A 190 0.12 9.13 8.82
CA ILE A 190 1.23 9.25 9.78
C ILE A 190 0.82 8.89 11.22
N PRO A 191 -0.28 9.43 11.79
CA PRO A 191 -0.73 9.00 13.11
C PRO A 191 -1.10 7.51 13.15
N LEU A 192 -1.63 6.93 12.07
CA LEU A 192 -1.92 5.49 11.98
C LEU A 192 -0.64 4.64 11.97
N LEU A 193 0.42 5.11 11.29
CA LEU A 193 1.74 4.48 11.34
C LEU A 193 2.34 4.53 12.76
N ALA A 194 2.21 5.68 13.43
CA ALA A 194 2.66 5.83 14.82
C ALA A 194 1.88 4.91 15.77
N LEU A 195 0.55 4.85 15.66
CA LEU A 195 -0.28 3.91 16.40
C LEU A 195 0.14 2.46 16.16
N THR A 196 0.39 2.08 14.91
CA THR A 196 0.89 0.73 14.59
C THR A 196 2.20 0.42 15.31
N TYR A 197 3.13 1.36 15.35
CA TYR A 197 4.39 1.18 16.05
C TYR A 197 4.21 1.05 17.57
N LEU A 198 3.31 1.84 18.17
CA LEU A 198 2.98 1.75 19.60
C LEU A 198 2.35 0.38 19.94
N PHE A 199 1.47 -0.13 19.08
CA PHE A 199 0.83 -1.43 19.26
C PHE A 199 1.65 -2.63 18.72
N ALA A 200 2.86 -2.41 18.22
CA ALA A 200 3.65 -3.43 17.55
C ALA A 200 3.87 -4.71 18.37
N ASN A 201 4.14 -4.58 19.68
CA ASN A 201 4.31 -5.73 20.56
C ASN A 201 2.99 -6.50 20.74
N HIS A 202 1.86 -5.81 20.91
CA HIS A 202 0.54 -6.42 21.02
C HIS A 202 0.17 -7.17 19.73
N PHE A 203 0.42 -6.56 18.58
CA PHE A 203 0.20 -7.21 17.28
C PHE A 203 1.13 -8.40 17.04
N THR A 204 2.35 -8.39 17.56
CA THR A 204 3.23 -9.56 17.53
C THR A 204 2.63 -10.72 18.33
N ILE A 205 2.08 -10.45 19.51
CA ILE A 205 1.43 -11.44 20.37
C ILE A 205 0.17 -12.01 19.69
N VAL A 206 -0.67 -11.14 19.10
CA VAL A 206 -1.87 -11.56 18.34
C VAL A 206 -1.50 -12.51 17.20
N GLY A 207 -0.39 -12.28 16.53
CA GLY A 207 0.14 -13.16 15.48
C GLY A 207 0.54 -14.57 15.98
N MET A 208 0.66 -14.78 17.29
CA MET A 208 0.91 -16.10 17.87
C MET A 208 -0.38 -16.91 18.09
N GLY A 209 -1.55 -16.30 17.90
CA GLY A 209 -2.85 -16.97 17.96
C GLY A 209 -3.74 -16.54 19.10
N LYS A 210 -5.04 -16.93 18.98
CA LYS A 210 -6.10 -16.50 19.90
C LYS A 210 -5.87 -16.97 21.32
N ASP A 211 -5.55 -18.26 21.49
CA ASP A 211 -5.40 -18.86 22.81
C ASP A 211 -4.18 -18.27 23.54
N PHE A 212 -3.06 -18.10 22.84
CA PHE A 212 -1.86 -17.50 23.41
C PHE A 212 -2.11 -16.05 23.86
N THR A 213 -2.78 -15.26 23.02
CA THR A 213 -3.11 -13.85 23.31
C THR A 213 -4.01 -13.74 24.54
N ASN A 214 -5.08 -14.55 24.61
CA ASN A 214 -6.02 -14.52 25.72
C ASN A 214 -5.40 -15.00 27.04
N ASN A 215 -4.49 -16.00 26.99
CA ASN A 215 -3.76 -16.49 28.17
C ASN A 215 -2.82 -15.42 28.77
N LEU A 216 -2.37 -14.45 27.96
CA LEU A 216 -1.61 -13.28 28.42
C LEU A 216 -2.50 -12.13 28.94
N GLY A 217 -3.81 -12.33 29.04
CA GLY A 217 -4.77 -11.33 29.50
C GLY A 217 -5.11 -10.25 28.46
N LEU A 218 -4.72 -10.44 27.20
CA LEU A 218 -5.01 -9.50 26.10
C LEU A 218 -6.27 -9.92 25.35
N SER A 219 -7.09 -8.95 24.97
CA SER A 219 -8.28 -9.21 24.14
C SER A 219 -7.90 -9.36 22.67
N TYR A 220 -7.84 -10.60 22.17
CA TYR A 220 -7.54 -10.91 20.77
C TYR A 220 -8.45 -10.18 19.79
N GLU A 221 -9.76 -10.20 20.03
CA GLU A 221 -10.75 -9.58 19.14
C GLU A 221 -10.62 -8.07 19.04
N LYS A 222 -10.35 -7.38 20.17
CA LYS A 222 -10.14 -5.92 20.16
C LYS A 222 -8.89 -5.55 19.37
N LEU A 223 -7.81 -6.28 19.55
CA LEU A 223 -6.55 -6.00 18.87
C LEU A 223 -6.64 -6.27 17.36
N ILE A 224 -7.31 -7.34 16.94
CA ILE A 224 -7.60 -7.59 15.53
C ILE A 224 -8.44 -6.46 14.94
N ASN A 225 -9.51 -6.04 15.62
CA ASN A 225 -10.39 -4.98 15.12
C ASN A 225 -9.62 -3.66 14.94
N ILE A 226 -8.74 -3.31 15.87
CA ILE A 226 -7.86 -2.13 15.75
C ILE A 226 -6.93 -2.28 14.53
N ALA A 227 -6.29 -3.44 14.38
CA ALA A 227 -5.39 -3.70 13.26
C ALA A 227 -6.09 -3.61 11.90
N LEU A 228 -7.30 -4.19 11.78
CA LEU A 228 -8.12 -4.15 10.57
C LEU A 228 -8.58 -2.74 10.26
N PHE A 229 -9.01 -1.97 11.28
CA PHE A 229 -9.38 -0.56 11.13
C PHE A 229 -8.21 0.27 10.57
N ILE A 230 -7.02 0.14 11.17
CA ILE A 230 -5.80 0.83 10.72
C ILE A 230 -5.49 0.44 9.27
N THR A 231 -5.49 -0.84 8.96
CA THR A 231 -5.13 -1.35 7.62
C THR A 231 -6.12 -0.87 6.56
N ALA A 232 -7.42 -0.96 6.83
CA ALA A 232 -8.45 -0.52 5.90
C ALA A 232 -8.41 0.99 5.66
N THR A 233 -8.19 1.78 6.72
CA THR A 233 -8.09 3.24 6.62
C THR A 233 -6.84 3.67 5.84
N ILE A 234 -5.68 3.08 6.12
CA ILE A 234 -4.44 3.32 5.34
C ILE A 234 -4.66 2.99 3.87
N THR A 235 -5.29 1.84 3.59
CA THR A 235 -5.56 1.41 2.22
C THR A 235 -6.47 2.40 1.49
N ALA A 236 -7.54 2.86 2.15
CA ALA A 236 -8.45 3.85 1.57
C ALA A 236 -7.75 5.20 1.31
N LEU A 237 -6.91 5.69 2.24
CA LEU A 237 -6.11 6.90 2.07
C LEU A 237 -5.21 6.81 0.83
N VAL A 238 -4.51 5.70 0.66
CA VAL A 238 -3.63 5.50 -0.50
C VAL A 238 -4.45 5.40 -1.78
N VAL A 239 -5.53 4.59 -1.82
CA VAL A 239 -6.34 4.40 -3.01
C VAL A 239 -7.01 5.71 -3.46
N VAL A 240 -7.54 6.52 -2.53
CA VAL A 240 -8.17 7.80 -2.85
C VAL A 240 -7.17 8.81 -3.42
N THR A 241 -5.93 8.79 -2.95
CA THR A 241 -4.92 9.78 -3.33
C THR A 241 -4.16 9.40 -4.60
N VAL A 242 -3.64 8.18 -4.67
CA VAL A 242 -2.73 7.75 -5.75
C VAL A 242 -3.27 6.58 -6.56
N GLY A 243 -4.34 5.93 -6.13
CA GLY A 243 -4.86 4.72 -6.75
C GLY A 243 -4.25 3.43 -6.19
N THR A 244 -4.43 2.33 -6.93
CA THR A 244 -3.99 1.01 -6.46
C THR A 244 -2.51 0.76 -6.73
N LEU A 245 -1.82 0.23 -5.72
CA LEU A 245 -0.42 -0.20 -5.80
C LEU A 245 -0.39 -1.71 -5.54
N PRO A 246 -0.42 -2.55 -6.59
CA PRO A 246 -0.50 -4.00 -6.44
C PRO A 246 0.79 -4.56 -5.84
N PHE A 247 0.71 -5.74 -5.21
CA PHE A 247 1.83 -6.51 -4.65
C PHE A 247 2.65 -5.83 -3.54
N LEU A 248 2.57 -4.54 -3.33
CA LEU A 248 3.41 -3.81 -2.38
C LEU A 248 3.26 -4.36 -0.95
N GLY A 249 2.02 -4.48 -0.47
CA GLY A 249 1.70 -5.03 0.84
C GLY A 249 1.90 -6.55 0.96
N LEU A 250 2.16 -7.24 -0.15
CA LEU A 250 2.44 -8.67 -0.17
C LEU A 250 3.96 -8.93 -0.17
N VAL A 251 4.68 -8.31 -1.11
CA VAL A 251 6.08 -8.61 -1.40
C VAL A 251 7.02 -8.05 -0.34
N ILE A 252 6.83 -6.79 0.05
CA ILE A 252 7.75 -6.10 0.95
C ILE A 252 7.80 -6.73 2.34
N PRO A 253 6.65 -7.02 3.01
CA PRO A 253 6.68 -7.69 4.30
C PRO A 253 7.30 -9.09 4.24
N ASN A 254 7.04 -9.84 3.16
CA ASN A 254 7.64 -11.16 2.97
C ASN A 254 9.16 -11.10 2.86
N ILE A 255 9.70 -10.14 2.14
CA ILE A 255 11.16 -9.93 2.08
C ILE A 255 11.70 -9.67 3.49
N ILE A 256 11.09 -8.75 4.23
CA ILE A 256 11.56 -8.38 5.57
C ILE A 256 11.45 -9.55 6.54
N SER A 257 10.33 -10.29 6.53
CA SER A 257 10.13 -11.47 7.39
C SER A 257 11.22 -12.53 7.21
N ILE A 258 11.65 -12.82 5.98
CA ILE A 258 12.73 -13.77 5.70
C ILE A 258 14.06 -13.35 6.36
N TYR A 259 14.35 -12.06 6.50
CA TYR A 259 15.65 -11.57 6.98
C TYR A 259 15.65 -11.06 8.41
N ARG A 260 14.51 -10.60 8.94
CA ARG A 260 14.35 -9.97 10.26
C ARG A 260 13.45 -10.76 11.19
N GLY A 261 12.77 -11.80 10.67
CA GLY A 261 11.76 -12.54 11.41
C GLY A 261 10.45 -11.76 11.57
N ASP A 262 9.56 -12.29 12.39
CA ASP A 262 8.17 -11.84 12.52
C ASP A 262 7.91 -10.90 13.71
N HIS A 263 8.97 -10.45 14.41
CA HIS A 263 8.85 -9.48 15.50
C HIS A 263 8.58 -8.09 14.92
N LEU A 264 7.32 -7.63 15.03
CA LEU A 264 6.84 -6.42 14.36
C LEU A 264 7.65 -5.17 14.69
N LYS A 265 7.98 -4.93 15.96
CA LYS A 265 8.73 -3.74 16.37
C LYS A 265 10.05 -3.57 15.62
N ASN A 266 10.74 -4.67 15.33
CA ASN A 266 11.98 -4.68 14.56
C ASN A 266 11.74 -4.65 13.05
N ALA A 267 10.63 -5.22 12.58
CA ALA A 267 10.29 -5.31 11.16
C ALA A 267 9.72 -4.00 10.60
N ILE A 268 8.91 -3.27 11.38
CA ILE A 268 8.20 -2.04 10.95
C ILE A 268 9.12 -1.03 10.27
N PRO A 269 10.23 -0.54 10.88
CA PRO A 269 11.06 0.49 10.25
C PRO A 269 11.65 0.02 8.91
N HIS A 270 12.06 -1.25 8.83
CA HIS A 270 12.63 -1.82 7.62
C HIS A 270 11.58 -2.01 6.52
N THR A 271 10.37 -2.42 6.89
CA THR A 271 9.23 -2.57 5.97
C THR A 271 8.84 -1.22 5.37
N MET A 272 8.75 -0.18 6.20
CA MET A 272 8.43 1.17 5.76
C MET A 272 9.49 1.72 4.79
N MET A 273 10.77 1.62 5.15
CA MET A 273 11.87 2.07 4.28
C MET A 273 11.90 1.29 2.95
N LEU A 274 11.81 -0.04 3.00
CA LEU A 274 11.85 -0.86 1.80
C LEU A 274 10.61 -0.64 0.91
N GLY A 275 9.43 -0.42 1.50
CA GLY A 275 8.22 -0.07 0.77
C GLY A 275 8.35 1.26 0.02
N ALA A 276 8.85 2.30 0.69
CA ALA A 276 9.12 3.58 0.05
C ALA A 276 10.19 3.47 -1.07
N ILE A 277 11.29 2.76 -0.83
CA ILE A 277 12.35 2.50 -1.83
C ILE A 277 11.77 1.81 -3.06
N PHE A 278 10.94 0.78 -2.87
CA PHE A 278 10.37 0.01 -3.97
C PHE A 278 9.45 0.86 -4.85
N VAL A 279 8.62 1.70 -4.24
CA VAL A 279 7.74 2.62 -4.99
C VAL A 279 8.56 3.73 -5.68
N LEU A 280 9.55 4.32 -5.01
CA LEU A 280 10.47 5.30 -5.61
C LEU A 280 11.19 4.73 -6.83
N PHE A 281 11.77 3.55 -6.68
CA PHE A 281 12.46 2.87 -7.77
C PHE A 281 11.51 2.61 -8.95
N SER A 282 10.31 2.09 -8.68
CA SER A 282 9.30 1.81 -9.71
C SER A 282 8.84 3.09 -10.42
N ASP A 283 8.68 4.19 -9.68
CA ASP A 283 8.28 5.50 -10.23
C ASP A 283 9.39 6.10 -11.10
N ILE A 284 10.65 6.03 -10.66
CA ILE A 284 11.82 6.48 -11.43
C ILE A 284 11.92 5.71 -12.75
N VAL A 285 11.80 4.37 -12.69
CA VAL A 285 11.83 3.54 -13.90
C VAL A 285 10.69 3.90 -14.83
N GLY A 286 9.46 4.12 -14.31
CA GLY A 286 8.31 4.53 -15.11
C GLY A 286 8.49 5.86 -15.84
N ARG A 287 9.32 6.77 -15.28
CA ARG A 287 9.64 8.07 -15.91
C ARG A 287 10.76 7.99 -16.97
N ILE A 288 11.63 6.98 -16.89
CA ILE A 288 12.82 6.90 -17.76
C ILE A 288 12.57 6.03 -18.99
N VAL A 289 11.82 4.93 -18.85
CA VAL A 289 11.73 3.87 -19.87
C VAL A 289 11.09 4.34 -21.18
N VAL A 290 10.11 5.24 -21.14
CA VAL A 290 9.37 5.73 -22.32
C VAL A 290 9.44 7.26 -22.43
N TYR A 291 10.57 7.84 -22.05
CA TYR A 291 10.76 9.30 -22.13
C TYR A 291 10.39 9.85 -23.53
N PRO A 292 9.65 10.99 -23.65
CA PRO A 292 9.18 11.91 -22.58
C PRO A 292 7.86 11.53 -21.93
N TYR A 293 7.27 10.40 -22.26
CA TYR A 293 6.04 9.89 -21.64
C TYR A 293 6.36 9.18 -20.34
N GLU A 294 5.35 9.05 -19.48
CA GLU A 294 5.47 8.35 -18.19
C GLU A 294 4.57 7.12 -18.14
N ILE A 295 5.11 6.00 -17.66
CA ILE A 295 4.33 4.81 -17.35
C ILE A 295 3.75 4.97 -15.94
N ASN A 296 2.47 4.62 -15.75
CA ASN A 296 1.85 4.62 -14.43
C ASN A 296 2.64 3.77 -13.45
N THR A 297 2.96 4.32 -12.30
CA THR A 297 3.76 3.65 -11.25
C THR A 297 3.12 2.34 -10.78
N GLY A 298 1.78 2.25 -10.78
CA GLY A 298 1.06 1.02 -10.47
C GLY A 298 1.37 -0.13 -11.43
N LEU A 299 1.61 0.15 -12.72
CA LEU A 299 2.00 -0.87 -13.69
C LEU A 299 3.44 -1.35 -13.45
N THR A 300 4.38 -0.44 -13.22
CA THR A 300 5.78 -0.80 -12.94
C THR A 300 5.90 -1.59 -11.64
N ILE A 301 5.17 -1.20 -10.58
CA ILE A 301 5.06 -1.95 -9.32
C ILE A 301 4.46 -3.34 -9.58
N GLY A 302 3.42 -3.44 -10.42
CA GLY A 302 2.80 -4.70 -10.79
C GLY A 302 3.79 -5.67 -11.43
N VAL A 303 4.56 -5.20 -12.40
CA VAL A 303 5.58 -6.02 -13.09
C VAL A 303 6.68 -6.46 -12.12
N PHE A 304 7.32 -5.52 -11.41
CA PHE A 304 8.39 -5.87 -10.47
C PHE A 304 7.89 -6.71 -9.30
N GLY A 305 6.71 -6.37 -8.76
CA GLY A 305 6.09 -7.11 -7.67
C GLY A 305 5.79 -8.56 -8.07
N THR A 306 5.26 -8.79 -9.27
CA THR A 306 5.00 -10.14 -9.79
C THR A 306 6.30 -10.94 -9.92
N ILE A 307 7.34 -10.36 -10.52
CA ILE A 307 8.64 -11.05 -10.69
C ILE A 307 9.22 -11.43 -9.33
N ILE A 308 9.27 -10.49 -8.38
CA ILE A 308 9.81 -10.74 -7.04
C ILE A 308 8.96 -11.79 -6.31
N PHE A 309 7.63 -11.71 -6.42
CA PHE A 309 6.73 -12.68 -5.80
C PHE A 309 6.95 -14.10 -6.32
N LEU A 310 7.09 -14.27 -7.64
CA LEU A 310 7.41 -15.57 -8.24
C LEU A 310 8.75 -16.12 -7.73
N ILE A 311 9.78 -15.28 -7.65
CA ILE A 311 11.10 -15.68 -7.10
C ILE A 311 10.97 -16.13 -5.64
N LEU A 312 10.17 -15.42 -4.82
CA LEU A 312 9.93 -15.79 -3.42
C LEU A 312 9.22 -17.14 -3.30
N LEU A 313 8.20 -17.40 -4.14
CA LEU A 313 7.49 -18.68 -4.18
C LEU A 313 8.41 -19.83 -4.56
N MET A 314 9.23 -19.67 -5.60
CA MET A 314 10.17 -20.70 -6.04
C MET A 314 11.22 -21.03 -4.97
N LYS A 315 11.66 -20.02 -4.21
CA LYS A 315 12.65 -20.17 -3.14
C LYS A 315 12.05 -20.84 -1.89
N GLY A 316 10.79 -20.51 -1.56
CA GLY A 316 10.04 -21.17 -0.48
C GLY A 316 9.89 -22.67 -0.72
N ARG A 317 9.54 -23.07 -1.95
CA ARG A 317 9.33 -24.47 -2.33
C ARG A 317 10.61 -25.32 -2.17
N LYS A 318 11.80 -24.76 -2.40
CA LYS A 318 13.08 -25.48 -2.20
C LYS A 318 13.35 -25.79 -0.71
N ASN A 319 12.93 -24.93 0.21
CA ASN A 319 13.13 -25.13 1.64
C ASN A 319 12.16 -26.19 2.22
N TYR A 320 10.95 -26.32 1.65
CA TYR A 320 10.00 -27.38 2.03
C TYR A 320 10.33 -28.75 1.44
N ALA A 321 11.07 -28.83 0.34
CA ALA A 321 11.50 -30.08 -0.28
C ALA A 321 12.77 -30.67 0.37
N GLN A 322 13.39 -29.96 1.29
CA GLN A 322 14.60 -30.36 2.03
C GLN A 322 14.32 -30.71 3.52
N GLN A 323 13.09 -30.60 3.96
CA GLN A 323 12.58 -31.08 5.25
C GLN A 323 11.76 -32.36 5.05
#